data_2bad954d7a4cdcffc4f2aa50566c9d7e
#
_entry.id   2bad954d7a4cdcffc4f2aa50566c9d7e
#
_cell.length_a   1.000
_cell.length_b   1.000
_cell.length_c   1.000
_cell.angle_alpha   90.00
_cell.angle_beta   90.00
_cell.angle_gamma   90.00
#
_symmetry.space_group_name_H-M   'P 1'
#
loop_
_entity.id
_entity.type
_entity.pdbx_description
1 polymer ?
#
loop_
_entity_poly.entity_id
_entity_poly.type
_entity_poly.pdbx_seq_one_letter_code
_entity_poly.pdbx_strand_id
1 'polypeptide(L)' 'MLKEATISERKIVNAFIELLEESSLEQISITDIIKKANLSRPTFYYYYSNKEDLV' A
#
# COMPACT_ATOMS: atom_id res chain seq x y z
N MET A 1 16.89 4.71 -17.47
CA MET A 1 15.69 3.87 -17.54
C MET A 1 15.03 3.75 -16.19
N LEU A 2 13.72 3.86 -16.17
CA LEU A 2 13.02 3.80 -14.92
C LEU A 2 12.95 2.37 -14.40
N LYS A 3 13.10 2.24 -13.09
CA LYS A 3 13.00 0.96 -12.43
C LYS A 3 11.53 0.59 -12.31
N GLU A 4 11.21 -0.63 -12.71
CA GLU A 4 9.84 -1.08 -12.60
C GLU A 4 9.52 -1.46 -11.16
N ALA A 5 8.31 -1.16 -10.76
CA ALA A 5 7.83 -1.55 -9.44
C ALA A 5 7.67 -3.06 -9.41
N THR A 6 7.97 -3.65 -8.25
CA THR A 6 7.76 -5.08 -8.07
C THR A 6 6.26 -5.37 -8.00
N ILE A 7 5.91 -6.66 -8.13
CA ILE A 7 4.51 -7.06 -8.02
C ILE A 7 3.95 -6.68 -6.65
N SER A 8 4.74 -6.85 -5.58
CA SER A 8 4.30 -6.49 -4.24
C SER A 8 4.03 -5.00 -4.12
N GLU A 9 4.93 -4.16 -4.67
CA GLU A 9 4.72 -2.72 -4.64
C GLU A 9 3.44 -2.33 -5.37
N ARG A 10 3.20 -2.96 -6.52
CA ARG A 10 2.00 -2.64 -7.31
C ARG A 10 0.74 -3.06 -6.57
N LYS A 11 0.78 -4.18 -5.87
CA LYS A 11 -0.37 -4.60 -5.08
C LYS A 11 -0.66 -3.61 -3.96
N ILE A 12 0.40 -3.09 -3.32
CA ILE A 12 0.24 -2.12 -2.24
C ILE A 12 -0.39 -0.83 -2.80
N VAL A 13 0.17 -0.32 -3.89
CA VAL A 13 -0.32 0.93 -4.47
C VAL A 13 -1.76 0.78 -4.95
N ASN A 14 -2.07 -0.32 -5.63
CA ASN A 14 -3.44 -0.53 -6.11
C ASN A 14 -4.43 -0.65 -4.96
N ALA A 15 -4.05 -1.37 -3.90
CA ALA A 15 -4.92 -1.50 -2.73
C ALA A 15 -5.16 -0.14 -2.09
N PHE A 16 -4.11 0.67 -1.99
CA PHE A 16 -4.21 2.00 -1.40
C PHE A 16 -5.16 2.89 -2.21
N ILE A 17 -5.01 2.87 -3.54
CA ILE A 17 -5.86 3.66 -4.42
C ILE A 17 -7.33 3.25 -4.26
N GLU A 18 -7.59 1.95 -4.22
CA GLU A 18 -8.95 1.46 -4.06
C GLU A 18 -9.55 1.88 -2.72
N LEU A 19 -8.73 1.83 -1.66
CA LEU A 19 -9.20 2.25 -0.34
C LEU A 19 -9.49 3.73 -0.30
N LEU A 20 -8.72 4.53 -1.03
CA LEU A 20 -8.95 5.98 -1.09
C LEU A 20 -10.26 6.33 -1.76
N GLU A 21 -10.79 5.43 -2.60
CA GLU A 21 -12.09 5.66 -3.23
C GLU A 21 -13.24 5.52 -2.24
N GLU A 22 -12.99 4.81 -1.13
CA GLU A 22 -14.03 4.54 -0.15
C GLU A 22 -13.82 5.29 1.16
N SER A 23 -12.58 5.65 1.46
CA SER A 23 -12.23 6.24 2.74
C SER A 23 -11.17 7.31 2.56
N SER A 24 -11.05 8.19 3.55
CA SER A 24 -9.99 9.18 3.52
C SER A 24 -8.67 8.57 3.98
N LEU A 25 -7.58 9.25 3.67
CA LEU A 25 -6.25 8.79 4.08
C LEU A 25 -6.18 8.56 5.58
N GLU A 26 -6.82 9.42 6.36
CA GLU A 26 -6.77 9.30 7.81
C GLU A 26 -7.45 8.05 8.33
N GLN A 27 -8.43 7.55 7.60
CA GLN A 27 -9.19 6.38 8.02
C GLN A 27 -8.55 5.08 7.55
N ILE A 28 -7.64 5.15 6.60
CA ILE A 28 -6.97 3.97 6.06
C ILE A 28 -5.80 3.60 6.96
N SER A 29 -5.73 2.34 7.40
CA SER A 29 -4.61 1.85 8.18
C SER A 29 -3.72 0.96 7.33
N ILE A 30 -2.49 0.74 7.81
CA ILE A 30 -1.59 -0.20 7.13
C ILE A 30 -2.22 -1.59 7.11
N THR A 31 -2.92 -1.95 8.19
CA THR A 31 -3.62 -3.23 8.24
C THR A 31 -4.63 -3.36 7.09
N ASP A 32 -5.38 -2.29 6.83
CA ASP A 32 -6.34 -2.29 5.72
C ASP A 32 -5.64 -2.52 4.39
N ILE A 33 -4.51 -1.85 4.20
CA ILE A 33 -3.76 -1.95 2.95
C ILE A 33 -3.24 -3.36 2.73
N ILE A 34 -2.59 -3.94 3.73
CA ILE A 34 -1.99 -5.27 3.56
C ILE A 34 -3.05 -6.35 3.41
N LYS A 35 -4.19 -6.19 4.07
CA LYS A 35 -5.29 -7.14 3.90
C LYS A 35 -5.84 -7.10 2.48
N LYS A 36 -6.05 -5.92 1.97
CA LYS A 36 -6.58 -5.77 0.61
C LYS A 36 -5.57 -6.23 -0.42
N ALA A 37 -4.29 -5.97 -0.19
CA ALA A 37 -3.22 -6.38 -1.10
C ALA A 37 -2.84 -7.84 -0.92
N ASN A 38 -3.33 -8.48 0.14
CA ASN A 38 -3.02 -9.88 0.46
C ASN A 38 -1.52 -10.07 0.70
N LEU A 39 -0.96 -9.19 1.50
CA LEU A 39 0.47 -9.21 1.82
C LEU A 39 0.65 -9.20 3.33
N SER A 40 1.87 -9.51 3.75
CA SER A 40 2.20 -9.47 5.17
C SER A 40 2.69 -8.07 5.56
N ARG A 41 2.63 -7.79 6.88
CA ARG A 41 3.10 -6.52 7.40
C ARG A 41 4.59 -6.29 7.12
N PRO A 42 5.47 -7.29 7.32
CA PRO A 42 6.88 -7.09 6.99
C PRO A 42 7.11 -6.73 5.52
N THR A 43 6.31 -7.29 4.62
CA THR A 43 6.42 -6.96 3.20
C THR A 43 6.11 -5.49 2.95
N PHE A 44 5.07 -4.96 3.61
CA PHE A 44 4.75 -3.55 3.48
C PHE A 44 5.92 -2.70 3.94
N TYR A 45 6.47 -2.99 5.13
CA TYR A 45 7.53 -2.18 5.69
C TYR A 45 8.85 -2.30 4.94
N TYR A 46 8.99 -3.32 4.12
CA TYR A 46 10.15 -3.42 3.25
C TYR A 46 10.16 -2.29 2.22
N TYR A 47 8.99 -1.88 1.77
CA TYR A 47 8.88 -0.85 0.73
C TYR A 47 8.53 0.52 1.25
N TYR A 48 7.75 0.60 2.31
CA TYR A 48 7.24 1.88 2.82
C TYR A 48 7.31 1.91 4.34
N SER A 49 7.68 3.06 4.89
CA SER A 49 7.76 3.20 6.35
C SER A 49 6.39 3.39 6.99
N ASN A 50 5.47 4.03 6.26
CA ASN A 50 4.13 4.29 6.74
C ASN A 50 3.22 4.53 5.54
N LYS A 51 1.92 4.74 5.81
CA LYS A 51 0.97 4.93 4.72
C LYS A 51 1.18 6.25 3.99
N GLU A 52 1.70 7.25 4.67
CA GLU A 52 1.95 8.54 4.06
C GLU A 52 3.03 8.48 2.99
N ASP A 53 3.90 7.51 3.06
CA ASP A 53 4.93 7.33 2.03
C ASP A 53 4.33 6.93 0.68
N LEU A 54 3.08 6.49 0.67
CA LEU A 54 2.39 6.11 -0.56
C LEU A 54 1.82 7.31 -1.32
N VAL A 55 1.72 8.43 -0.66
CA VAL A 55 1.11 9.62 -1.25
C VAL A 55 2.06 10.34 -2.20
#